data_5922961b9f70319f8b577973381c00aa
#
_entry.id   5922961b9f70319f8b577973381c00aa
#
_cell.length_a   1.000
_cell.length_b   1.000
_cell.length_c   1.000
_cell.angle_alpha   90.00
_cell.angle_beta   90.00
_cell.angle_gamma   90.00
#
_symmetry.space_group_name_H-M   'P 1'
#
loop_
_entity.id
_entity.type
_entity.pdbx_description
1 polymer ?
#
loop_
_entity_poly.entity_id
_entity_poly.type
_entity_poly.pdbx_seq_one_letter_code
_entity_poly.pdbx_strand_id
1 'polypeptide(L)'
;FGGEEFVVLLRGGTEEDAMEAYERFRRNVETYVFPQVNKVTISLGFTEVMHNDTPSVAFSRADQGVYQAKHQGRNQVLCYEALVRDGVLKTEAAHVGDVELF
;
A
#
# COMPACT_ATOMS: atom_id res chain seq x y z
N PHE A 1 -10.37 -5.96 18.11
CA PHE A 1 -9.22 -6.52 17.42
C PHE A 1 -8.52 -5.40 16.65
N GLY A 2 -7.29 -5.62 16.28
CA GLY A 2 -6.50 -4.55 15.74
C GLY A 2 -6.15 -4.73 14.28
N GLY A 3 -5.61 -3.68 13.70
CA GLY A 3 -5.10 -3.69 12.34
C GLY A 3 -3.80 -2.94 12.28
N GLU A 4 -2.95 -3.35 11.36
CA GLU A 4 -1.67 -2.71 11.13
C GLU A 4 -1.60 -2.18 9.72
N GLU A 5 -0.78 -1.17 9.53
CA GLU A 5 -0.63 -0.50 8.24
C GLU A 5 0.82 -0.57 7.81
N PHE A 6 1.04 -0.93 6.55
CA PHE A 6 2.39 -1.05 6.02
C PHE A 6 2.52 -0.27 4.74
N VAL A 7 3.62 0.47 4.64
CA VAL A 7 4.03 1.14 3.44
C VAL A 7 5.23 0.39 2.89
N VAL A 8 5.17 -0.03 1.64
CA VAL A 8 6.25 -0.82 1.05
C VAL A 8 6.74 -0.14 -0.22
N LEU A 9 8.05 -0.02 -0.32
CA LEU A 9 8.69 0.53 -1.50
C LEU A 9 9.35 -0.63 -2.23
N LEU A 10 8.86 -0.92 -3.42
CA LEU A 10 9.31 -2.07 -4.20
C LEU A 10 10.47 -1.67 -5.10
N ARG A 11 11.59 -2.38 -4.98
CA ARG A 11 12.73 -2.20 -5.86
C ARG A 11 12.91 -3.44 -6.69
N GLY A 12 12.68 -3.29 -7.99
CA GLY A 12 12.81 -4.42 -8.88
C GLY A 12 11.66 -5.38 -8.77
N GLY A 13 11.65 -6.40 -9.63
CA GLY A 13 10.55 -7.33 -9.67
C GLY A 13 9.35 -6.75 -10.40
N THR A 14 8.29 -7.51 -10.43
CA THR A 14 7.08 -7.07 -11.11
C THR A 14 5.99 -6.74 -10.11
N GLU A 15 5.08 -5.90 -10.55
CA GLU A 15 3.93 -5.56 -9.74
C GLU A 15 3.12 -6.81 -9.39
N GLU A 16 2.98 -7.71 -10.36
CA GLU A 16 2.19 -8.92 -10.15
C GLU A 16 2.80 -9.84 -9.11
N ASP A 17 4.11 -10.03 -9.19
CA ASP A 17 4.80 -10.87 -8.20
C ASP A 17 4.72 -10.25 -6.82
N ALA A 18 4.88 -8.94 -6.75
CA ALA A 18 4.79 -8.23 -5.47
C ALA A 18 3.39 -8.35 -4.89
N MET A 19 2.38 -8.13 -5.72
CA MET A 19 0.99 -8.22 -5.26
C MET A 19 0.71 -9.63 -4.73
N GLU A 20 1.18 -10.64 -5.44
CA GLU A 20 0.96 -12.03 -5.00
C GLU A 20 1.63 -12.28 -3.65
N ALA A 21 2.85 -11.81 -3.48
CA ALA A 21 3.60 -12.04 -2.25
C ALA A 21 2.96 -11.30 -1.08
N TYR A 22 2.57 -10.04 -1.28
CA TYR A 22 1.98 -9.25 -0.20
C TYR A 22 0.58 -9.74 0.13
N GLU A 23 -0.16 -10.22 -0.85
CA GLU A 23 -1.48 -10.78 -0.62
C GLU A 23 -1.39 -12.08 0.18
N ARG A 24 -0.38 -12.88 -0.10
CA ARG A 24 -0.15 -14.09 0.70
C ARG A 24 0.18 -13.72 2.14
N PHE A 25 1.01 -12.70 2.32
CA PHE A 25 1.34 -12.22 3.64
C PHE A 25 0.08 -11.75 4.38
N ARG A 26 -0.74 -10.96 3.70
CA ARG A 26 -1.98 -10.48 4.31
C ARG A 26 -2.88 -11.63 4.75
N ARG A 27 -3.05 -12.64 3.89
CA ARG A 27 -3.90 -13.78 4.24
C ARG A 27 -3.32 -14.57 5.40
N ASN A 28 -2.01 -14.73 5.44
CA ASN A 28 -1.38 -15.44 6.54
C ASN A 28 -1.61 -14.72 7.86
N VAL A 29 -1.51 -13.40 7.85
CA VAL A 29 -1.78 -12.62 9.06
C VAL A 29 -3.26 -12.75 9.45
N GLU A 30 -4.14 -12.64 8.49
CA GLU A 30 -5.57 -12.67 8.77
C GLU A 30 -6.01 -13.99 9.37
N THR A 31 -5.40 -15.09 8.94
CA THR A 31 -5.83 -16.40 9.40
C THR A 31 -5.11 -16.87 10.65
N TYR A 32 -4.05 -16.17 11.05
CA TYR A 32 -3.32 -16.56 12.24
C TYR A 32 -4.03 -16.06 13.50
N VAL A 33 -4.11 -16.90 14.52
CA VAL A 33 -4.71 -16.50 15.78
C VAL A 33 -3.59 -16.10 16.73
N PHE A 34 -3.47 -14.79 16.92
CA PHE A 34 -2.40 -14.24 17.76
C PHE A 34 -2.79 -14.38 19.23
N PRO A 35 -1.88 -14.83 20.06
CA PRO A 35 -2.18 -14.88 21.50
C PRO A 35 -2.57 -13.50 22.01
N GLN A 36 -3.58 -13.43 22.85
CA GLN A 36 -4.02 -12.23 23.53
C GLN A 36 -4.82 -11.25 22.69
N VAL A 37 -4.52 -11.12 21.39
CA VAL A 37 -5.26 -10.15 20.56
C VAL A 37 -6.15 -10.85 19.54
N ASN A 38 -6.03 -12.16 19.41
CA ASN A 38 -6.86 -12.97 18.49
C ASN A 38 -6.56 -12.62 17.02
N LYS A 39 -7.48 -11.98 16.34
CA LYS A 39 -7.35 -11.70 14.92
C LYS A 39 -6.73 -10.34 14.70
N VAL A 40 -5.84 -10.27 13.73
CA VAL A 40 -5.21 -9.04 13.29
C VAL A 40 -5.30 -9.01 11.78
N THR A 41 -5.55 -7.85 11.20
CA THR A 41 -5.49 -7.70 9.76
C THR A 41 -4.46 -6.65 9.41
N ILE A 42 -4.04 -6.63 8.15
CA ILE A 42 -3.11 -5.61 7.69
C ILE A 42 -3.69 -4.90 6.48
N SER A 43 -3.36 -3.62 6.38
CA SER A 43 -3.65 -2.81 5.22
C SER A 43 -2.30 -2.36 4.67
N LEU A 44 -2.03 -2.67 3.42
CA LEU A 44 -0.70 -2.46 2.85
C LEU A 44 -0.82 -1.68 1.55
N GLY A 45 0.01 -0.64 1.42
CA GLY A 45 0.12 0.10 0.18
C GLY A 45 1.53 0.00 -0.32
N PHE A 46 1.71 -0.22 -1.63
CA PHE A 46 3.05 -0.28 -2.16
C PHE A 46 3.15 0.45 -3.49
N THR A 47 4.37 0.86 -3.81
CA THR A 47 4.67 1.50 -5.06
C THR A 47 6.06 1.06 -5.51
N GLU A 48 6.30 1.14 -6.80
CA GLU A 48 7.61 0.86 -7.34
C GLU A 48 8.49 2.09 -7.24
N VAL A 49 9.71 1.93 -6.74
CA VAL A 49 10.66 3.04 -6.67
C VAL A 49 11.20 3.31 -8.06
N MET A 50 11.07 4.55 -8.51
CA MET A 50 11.50 4.96 -9.82
C MET A 50 12.86 5.62 -9.75
N HIS A 51 13.53 5.69 -10.90
CA HIS A 51 14.92 6.16 -10.98
C HIS A 51 15.12 7.53 -10.33
N ASN A 52 14.19 8.43 -10.53
CA ASN A 52 14.35 9.80 -10.04
C ASN A 52 13.62 10.07 -8.73
N ASP A 53 13.15 9.03 -8.06
CA ASP A 53 12.42 9.23 -6.82
C ASP A 53 13.32 9.62 -5.69
N THR A 54 12.85 10.55 -4.86
CA THR A 54 13.39 10.70 -3.52
C THR A 54 12.64 9.73 -2.60
N PRO A 55 13.22 9.40 -1.46
CA PRO A 55 12.49 8.53 -0.52
C PRO A 55 11.13 9.10 -0.12
N SER A 56 11.02 10.40 0.08
CA SER A 56 9.74 10.95 0.51
C SER A 56 8.70 10.91 -0.59
N VAL A 57 9.10 11.05 -1.85
CA VAL A 57 8.14 10.95 -2.96
C VAL A 57 7.62 9.52 -3.07
N ALA A 58 8.52 8.54 -3.01
CA ALA A 58 8.12 7.15 -3.09
C ALA A 58 7.25 6.77 -1.90
N PHE A 59 7.62 7.21 -0.70
CA PHE A 59 6.82 6.94 0.49
C PHE A 59 5.41 7.52 0.33
N SER A 60 5.32 8.74 -0.17
CA SER A 60 4.04 9.40 -0.34
C SER A 60 3.12 8.60 -1.27
N ARG A 61 3.68 8.06 -2.36
CA ARG A 61 2.87 7.26 -3.28
C ARG A 61 2.35 5.99 -2.60
N ALA A 62 3.23 5.28 -1.90
CA ALA A 62 2.82 4.06 -1.22
C ALA A 62 1.81 4.36 -0.12
N ASP A 63 1.99 5.48 0.57
CA ASP A 63 1.08 5.88 1.63
C ASP A 63 -0.32 6.17 1.10
N GLN A 64 -0.42 6.66 -0.13
CA GLN A 64 -1.74 6.85 -0.74
C GLN A 64 -2.44 5.51 -0.93
N GLY A 65 -1.69 4.45 -1.19
CA GLY A 65 -2.26 3.12 -1.24
C GLY A 65 -2.82 2.68 0.10
N VAL A 66 -2.07 2.96 1.17
CA VAL A 66 -2.54 2.64 2.52
C VAL A 66 -3.80 3.44 2.84
N TYR A 67 -3.79 4.73 2.52
CA TYR A 67 -4.95 5.58 2.75
C TYR A 67 -6.18 5.01 2.06
N GLN A 68 -6.01 4.61 0.79
CA GLN A 68 -7.11 4.05 0.03
C GLN A 68 -7.60 2.74 0.64
N ALA A 69 -6.66 1.90 1.08
CA ALA A 69 -7.02 0.63 1.70
C ALA A 69 -7.87 0.86 2.95
N LYS A 70 -7.49 1.86 3.75
CA LYS A 70 -8.25 2.18 4.95
C LYS A 70 -9.66 2.63 4.62
N HIS A 71 -9.82 3.36 3.53
CA HIS A 71 -11.15 3.85 3.13
C HIS A 71 -11.99 2.80 2.45
N GLN A 72 -11.38 1.74 1.94
CA GLN A 72 -12.11 0.67 1.27
C GLN A 72 -12.37 -0.52 2.17
N GLY A 73 -12.18 -0.35 3.47
CA GLY A 73 -12.54 -1.41 4.41
C GLY A 73 -11.36 -2.08 5.08
N ARG A 74 -10.14 -1.60 4.85
CA ARG A 74 -8.92 -2.16 5.45
C ARG A 74 -8.69 -3.59 5.00
N ASN A 75 -7.71 -4.25 5.57
CA ASN A 75 -7.44 -5.68 5.31
C ASN A 75 -7.30 -5.96 3.83
N GLN A 76 -6.41 -5.21 3.18
CA GLN A 76 -6.19 -5.39 1.74
C GLN A 76 -4.85 -4.80 1.34
N VAL A 77 -4.35 -5.27 0.19
CA VAL A 77 -3.11 -4.80 -0.39
C VAL A 77 -3.45 -3.98 -1.63
N LEU A 78 -2.95 -2.77 -1.71
CA LEU A 78 -3.20 -1.91 -2.87
C LEU A 78 -1.88 -1.39 -3.43
N CYS A 79 -1.80 -1.37 -4.74
CA CYS A 79 -0.65 -0.86 -5.47
C CYS A 79 -0.98 0.52 -6.01
N TYR A 80 -0.11 1.49 -5.73
CA TYR A 80 -0.34 2.86 -6.19
C TYR A 80 -0.52 2.92 -7.70
N GLU A 81 0.35 2.24 -8.45
CA GLU A 81 0.29 2.31 -9.91
C GLU A 81 -1.01 1.73 -10.45
N ALA A 82 -1.50 0.67 -9.80
CA ALA A 82 -2.77 0.08 -10.22
C ALA A 82 -3.93 1.02 -9.92
N LEU A 83 -3.88 1.71 -8.81
CA LEU A 83 -4.93 2.67 -8.47
C LEU A 83 -4.99 3.82 -9.46
N VAL A 84 -3.83 4.26 -9.94
CA VAL A 84 -3.78 5.29 -10.97
C VAL A 84 -4.35 4.76 -12.28
N ARG A 85 -3.94 3.55 -12.68
CA ARG A 85 -4.46 2.96 -13.93
C ARG A 85 -5.97 2.81 -13.90
N ASP A 86 -6.50 2.49 -12.74
CA ASP A 86 -7.95 2.27 -12.60
C ASP A 86 -8.74 3.55 -12.38
N GLY A 87 -8.04 4.68 -12.35
CA GLY A 87 -8.72 5.96 -12.19
C GLY A 87 -9.12 6.30 -10.77
N VAL A 88 -8.71 5.50 -9.80
CA VAL A 88 -9.03 5.77 -8.40
C VAL A 88 -8.20 6.93 -7.87
N LEU A 89 -6.94 7.00 -8.29
CA LEU A 89 -6.04 8.09 -7.90
C LEU A 89 -5.56 8.81 -9.14
N LYS A 90 -5.24 10.09 -8.97
CA LYS A 90 -4.63 10.87 -10.04
C LYS A 90 -3.14 10.62 -10.05
N THR A 91 -2.53 10.89 -11.21
CA THR A 91 -1.10 10.72 -11.31
C THR A 91 -0.39 11.69 -10.38
N GLU A 92 0.85 11.37 -10.07
CA GLU A 92 1.65 12.19 -9.20
C GLU A 92 1.81 13.61 -9.75
N ALA A 93 1.95 13.74 -11.07
CA ALA A 93 2.12 15.05 -11.67
C ALA A 93 0.92 15.96 -11.39
N ALA A 94 -0.26 15.39 -11.27
CA ALA A 94 -1.46 16.17 -11.01
C ALA A 94 -1.55 16.63 -9.56
N HIS A 95 -0.66 16.13 -8.71
CA HIS A 95 -0.69 16.44 -7.29
C HIS A 95 0.46 17.30 -6.81
N VAL A 96 1.19 17.90 -7.74
CA VAL A 96 2.38 18.64 -7.35
C VAL A 96 2.05 19.73 -6.33
N GLY A 97 0.90 20.34 -6.44
CA GLY A 97 0.52 21.38 -5.51
C GLY A 97 -0.11 20.88 -4.23
N ASP A 98 -0.24 19.57 -4.07
CA ASP A 98 -0.98 19.00 -2.95
C ASP A 98 -0.10 18.21 -2.01
N VAL A 99 1.19 18.44 -2.04
CA VAL A 99 2.11 17.64 -1.24
C VAL A 99 1.89 17.82 0.25
N GLU A 100 1.26 18.91 0.62
CA GLU A 100 1.02 19.21 2.02
C GLU A 100 -0.15 18.43 2.59
N LEU A 101 -0.70 17.52 1.86
CA LEU A 101 -1.86 16.77 2.32
C LEU A 101 -1.58 15.81 3.47
N PHE A 102 -0.35 15.71 3.85
CA PHE A 102 0.03 14.83 4.94
C PHE A 102 0.12 15.53 6.29
#